data_246db7dbfdcedc540362f68a9452046c
#
_entry.id   246db7dbfdcedc540362f68a9452046c
#
_cell.length_a   1.000
_cell.length_b   1.000
_cell.length_c   1.000
_cell.angle_alpha   90.00
_cell.angle_beta   90.00
_cell.angle_gamma   90.00
#
_symmetry.space_group_name_H-M   'P 1'
#
loop_
_entity.id
_entity.type
_entity.pdbx_description
1 polymer ?
#
loop_
_entity_poly.entity_id
_entity_poly.type
_entity_poly.pdbx_seq_one_letter_code
_entity_poly.pdbx_strand_id
1 'polypeptide(L)'
;MKTGLCPKKRKRQRKTPMKKKAIRILFNPTIVMPQGEQGKPGAHGTPGEQGDPGIQGAPGEQGLQGIPGPQGEQGARGSQGSRGPRGHAGADISAVNVIPAVRRYFYVADSDIPMNRSRTFTADQFVDDAGDRALRFTLNGQNGYCNLYINAVMQEGQLYSLAPDALTIKPTGQLIRTGTPIILESVGFTAEMIPKL
;
A
#
# COMPACT_ATOMS: atom_id res chain seq x y z
N MET A 1 29.36 33.86 -77.84
CA MET A 1 28.01 33.81 -77.25
C MET A 1 28.04 33.06 -75.97
N LYS A 2 28.04 33.69 -74.82
CA LYS A 2 28.04 33.06 -73.47
C LYS A 2 26.67 33.20 -72.87
N THR A 3 25.94 32.05 -72.75
CA THR A 3 24.62 31.96 -72.06
C THR A 3 24.89 31.75 -70.61
N GLY A 4 24.61 32.74 -69.76
CA GLY A 4 24.69 32.63 -68.31
C GLY A 4 23.47 31.94 -67.73
N LEU A 5 23.69 30.87 -66.99
CA LEU A 5 22.66 30.21 -66.20
C LEU A 5 22.57 30.90 -64.83
N CYS A 6 21.41 31.43 -64.51
CA CYS A 6 21.09 32.03 -63.24
C CYS A 6 20.80 30.94 -62.19
N PRO A 7 21.41 30.93 -60.97
CA PRO A 7 21.11 29.92 -59.96
C PRO A 7 19.79 30.20 -59.26
N LYS A 8 18.88 29.20 -59.28
CA LYS A 8 17.62 29.22 -58.55
C LYS A 8 17.84 29.25 -57.02
N LYS A 9 17.41 30.29 -56.35
CA LYS A 9 17.40 30.43 -54.90
C LYS A 9 16.47 29.38 -54.27
N ARG A 10 17.01 28.41 -53.53
CA ARG A 10 16.27 27.46 -52.69
C ARG A 10 15.64 28.24 -51.53
N LYS A 11 14.30 28.33 -51.50
CA LYS A 11 13.55 28.80 -50.34
C LYS A 11 13.78 27.88 -49.15
N ARG A 12 14.45 28.36 -48.11
CA ARG A 12 14.52 27.67 -46.81
C ARG A 12 13.13 27.68 -46.18
N GLN A 13 12.50 26.50 -46.08
CA GLN A 13 11.31 26.34 -45.28
C GLN A 13 11.68 26.52 -43.80
N ARG A 14 11.11 27.53 -43.18
CA ARG A 14 11.17 27.75 -41.73
C ARG A 14 10.38 26.64 -41.07
N LYS A 15 11.07 25.75 -40.36
CA LYS A 15 10.42 24.78 -39.48
C LYS A 15 9.79 25.51 -38.30
N THR A 16 8.48 25.50 -38.23
CA THR A 16 7.71 26.01 -37.08
C THR A 16 8.08 25.17 -35.84
N PRO A 17 8.42 25.77 -34.70
CA PRO A 17 8.73 25.01 -33.51
C PRO A 17 7.45 24.30 -33.00
N MET A 18 7.49 22.98 -32.89
CA MET A 18 6.44 22.21 -32.23
C MET A 18 6.32 22.65 -30.77
N LYS A 19 5.19 23.20 -30.39
CA LYS A 19 4.86 23.48 -29.00
C LYS A 19 4.76 22.14 -28.28
N LYS A 20 5.74 21.83 -27.42
CA LYS A 20 5.68 20.68 -26.51
C LYS A 20 4.50 20.92 -25.56
N LYS A 21 3.39 20.23 -25.77
CA LYS A 21 2.30 20.14 -24.78
C LYS A 21 2.85 19.33 -23.61
N ALA A 22 3.13 19.99 -22.51
CA ALA A 22 3.42 19.32 -21.25
C ALA A 22 2.12 18.63 -20.80
N ILE A 23 2.10 17.31 -20.82
CA ILE A 23 1.03 16.53 -20.20
C ILE A 23 1.30 16.57 -18.69
N ARG A 24 0.55 17.38 -17.98
CA ARG A 24 0.51 17.34 -16.51
C ARG A 24 -0.37 16.16 -16.13
N ILE A 25 0.23 15.04 -15.78
CA ILE A 25 -0.49 13.94 -15.14
C ILE A 25 -0.68 14.36 -13.69
N LEU A 26 -1.88 14.83 -13.36
CA LEU A 26 -2.29 15.05 -11.98
C LEU A 26 -2.62 13.66 -11.39
N PHE A 27 -1.66 13.06 -10.70
CA PHE A 27 -1.95 11.99 -9.75
C PHE A 27 -2.69 12.64 -8.58
N ASN A 28 -3.96 12.34 -8.45
CA ASN A 28 -4.73 12.68 -7.26
C ASN A 28 -4.98 11.39 -6.47
N PRO A 29 -4.02 10.92 -5.65
CA PRO A 29 -4.25 9.75 -4.82
C PRO A 29 -5.31 10.13 -3.79
N THR A 30 -6.47 9.51 -3.87
CA THR A 30 -7.45 9.57 -2.78
C THR A 30 -6.89 8.79 -1.62
N ILE A 31 -6.23 9.48 -0.69
CA ILE A 31 -5.75 8.88 0.56
C ILE A 31 -6.96 8.75 1.46
N VAL A 32 -7.53 7.54 1.56
CA VAL A 32 -8.54 7.23 2.57
C VAL A 32 -7.78 7.07 3.90
N MET A 33 -7.83 8.09 4.73
CA MET A 33 -7.31 8.00 6.09
C MET A 33 -8.25 7.10 6.90
N PRO A 34 -7.76 6.05 7.58
CA PRO A 34 -8.60 5.29 8.49
C PRO A 34 -9.04 6.22 9.64
N GLN A 35 -10.35 6.36 9.80
CA GLN A 35 -10.92 7.04 10.95
C GLN A 35 -10.54 6.24 12.20
N GLY A 36 -10.00 6.91 13.22
CA GLY A 36 -9.64 6.27 14.48
C GLY A 36 -10.82 5.46 15.04
N GLU A 37 -10.55 4.27 15.56
CA GLU A 37 -11.57 3.40 16.12
C GLU A 37 -12.28 4.10 17.29
N GLN A 38 -13.62 3.97 17.32
CA GLN A 38 -14.43 4.46 18.43
C GLN A 38 -14.04 3.70 19.70
N GLY A 39 -13.76 4.42 20.79
CA GLY A 39 -13.44 3.82 22.08
C GLY A 39 -14.52 2.80 22.50
N LYS A 40 -14.08 1.70 23.08
CA LYS A 40 -14.98 0.63 23.58
C LYS A 40 -15.93 1.24 24.63
N PRO A 41 -17.20 0.79 24.66
CA PRO A 41 -18.11 1.17 25.75
C PRO A 41 -17.49 0.84 27.11
N GLY A 42 -17.75 1.68 28.13
CA GLY A 42 -17.34 1.40 29.50
C GLY A 42 -17.95 0.08 30.01
N ALA A 43 -17.25 -0.59 30.91
CA ALA A 43 -17.77 -1.81 31.55
C ALA A 43 -19.08 -1.50 32.30
N HIS A 44 -19.99 -2.45 32.29
CA HIS A 44 -21.22 -2.34 33.09
C HIS A 44 -20.82 -2.25 34.56
N GLY A 45 -21.48 -1.38 35.33
CA GLY A 45 -21.33 -1.32 36.79
C GLY A 45 -21.66 -2.67 37.41
N THR A 46 -20.94 -3.04 38.46
CA THR A 46 -21.23 -4.27 39.22
C THR A 46 -22.65 -4.15 39.82
N PRO A 47 -23.43 -5.25 39.83
CA PRO A 47 -24.70 -5.28 40.54
C PRO A 47 -24.49 -4.86 41.98
N GLY A 48 -25.41 -4.07 42.53
CA GLY A 48 -25.41 -3.71 43.97
C GLY A 48 -25.43 -4.97 44.84
N GLU A 49 -24.72 -4.91 45.95
CA GLU A 49 -24.74 -6.03 46.94
C GLU A 49 -26.17 -6.24 47.46
N GLN A 50 -26.51 -7.51 47.63
CA GLN A 50 -27.79 -7.90 48.19
C GLN A 50 -27.84 -7.40 49.67
N GLY A 51 -28.87 -6.65 50.07
CA GLY A 51 -29.02 -6.18 51.43
C GLY A 51 -29.00 -7.30 52.44
N ASP A 52 -28.40 -7.06 53.62
CA ASP A 52 -28.30 -8.05 54.70
C ASP A 52 -29.69 -8.50 55.14
N PRO A 53 -29.85 -9.80 55.49
CA PRO A 53 -31.08 -10.33 56.07
C PRO A 53 -31.41 -9.56 57.35
N GLY A 54 -32.64 -9.13 57.50
CA GLY A 54 -33.11 -8.49 58.75
C GLY A 54 -32.85 -9.40 59.96
N ILE A 55 -32.40 -8.76 61.07
CA ILE A 55 -32.17 -9.44 62.38
C ILE A 55 -33.47 -10.12 62.84
N GLN A 56 -33.35 -11.39 63.24
CA GLN A 56 -34.44 -12.16 63.79
C GLN A 56 -34.93 -11.50 65.10
N GLY A 57 -36.16 -11.10 65.14
CA GLY A 57 -36.79 -10.52 66.37
C GLY A 57 -36.75 -11.49 67.53
N ALA A 58 -36.62 -10.95 68.78
CA ALA A 58 -36.63 -11.72 70.02
C ALA A 58 -37.92 -12.58 70.12
N PRO A 59 -37.84 -13.82 70.65
CA PRO A 59 -39.02 -14.66 70.83
C PRO A 59 -40.04 -13.96 71.73
N GLY A 60 -41.21 -13.61 71.23
CA GLY A 60 -42.33 -13.21 72.02
C GLY A 60 -42.94 -14.40 72.71
N GLU A 61 -43.59 -14.20 73.91
CA GLU A 61 -44.36 -15.23 74.56
C GLU A 61 -45.31 -15.84 73.55
N GLN A 62 -45.44 -17.16 73.63
CA GLN A 62 -46.10 -18.04 72.68
C GLN A 62 -47.51 -17.60 72.33
N GLY A 63 -47.61 -16.61 71.49
CA GLY A 63 -48.82 -16.20 70.83
C GLY A 63 -48.96 -16.95 69.49
N LEU A 64 -50.16 -17.05 68.97
CA LEU A 64 -50.46 -17.62 67.66
C LEU A 64 -49.42 -17.16 66.66
N GLN A 65 -48.82 -18.11 65.91
CA GLN A 65 -47.79 -17.91 64.91
C GLN A 65 -48.26 -16.78 63.97
N GLY A 66 -47.60 -15.64 64.04
CA GLY A 66 -47.89 -14.51 63.14
C GLY A 66 -47.65 -14.88 61.70
N ILE A 67 -48.51 -14.39 60.83
CA ILE A 67 -48.31 -14.51 59.36
C ILE A 67 -46.90 -14.03 59.02
N PRO A 68 -46.18 -14.76 58.20
CA PRO A 68 -44.88 -14.30 57.71
C PRO A 68 -45.00 -12.87 57.17
N GLY A 69 -44.10 -11.98 57.56
CA GLY A 69 -44.06 -10.59 57.05
C GLY A 69 -43.90 -10.62 55.51
N PRO A 70 -44.40 -9.58 54.86
CA PRO A 70 -44.22 -9.48 53.42
C PRO A 70 -42.74 -9.51 53.08
N GLN A 71 -42.39 -10.22 52.02
CA GLN A 71 -41.04 -10.26 51.49
C GLN A 71 -40.57 -8.82 51.22
N GLY A 72 -39.38 -8.45 51.67
CA GLY A 72 -38.79 -7.12 51.41
C GLY A 72 -38.76 -6.85 49.92
N GLU A 73 -38.98 -5.60 49.53
CA GLU A 73 -38.92 -5.14 48.15
C GLU A 73 -37.53 -5.39 47.58
N GLN A 74 -37.47 -5.84 46.32
CA GLN A 74 -36.21 -6.01 45.62
C GLN A 74 -35.47 -4.67 45.55
N GLY A 75 -34.20 -4.64 45.93
CA GLY A 75 -33.38 -3.46 45.87
C GLY A 75 -33.39 -2.84 44.44
N ALA A 76 -33.39 -1.50 44.39
CA ALA A 76 -33.36 -0.77 43.12
C ALA A 76 -32.16 -1.19 42.29
N ARG A 77 -32.38 -1.39 40.99
CA ARG A 77 -31.31 -1.70 40.05
C ARG A 77 -30.25 -0.62 40.09
N GLY A 78 -28.97 -0.97 40.24
CA GLY A 78 -27.88 -0.03 40.21
C GLY A 78 -27.93 0.84 38.95
N SER A 79 -27.55 2.11 39.09
CA SER A 79 -27.48 3.06 37.95
C SER A 79 -26.47 2.55 36.89
N GLN A 80 -26.81 2.75 35.63
CA GLN A 80 -25.90 2.42 34.54
C GLN A 80 -24.59 3.21 34.70
N GLY A 81 -23.43 2.56 34.57
CA GLY A 81 -22.12 3.22 34.60
C GLY A 81 -22.02 4.33 33.56
N SER A 82 -21.29 5.38 33.87
CA SER A 82 -21.03 6.48 32.96
C SER A 82 -20.33 6.00 31.68
N ARG A 83 -20.67 6.59 30.54
CA ARG A 83 -20.00 6.30 29.27
C ARG A 83 -18.50 6.61 29.39
N GLY A 84 -17.63 5.70 28.95
CA GLY A 84 -16.20 5.94 28.89
C GLY A 84 -15.83 7.22 28.13
N PRO A 85 -14.68 7.81 28.42
CA PRO A 85 -14.21 8.99 27.71
C PRO A 85 -14.06 8.69 26.22
N ARG A 86 -14.26 9.72 25.40
CA ARG A 86 -14.03 9.63 23.95
C ARG A 86 -12.55 9.33 23.73
N GLY A 87 -12.23 8.38 22.83
CA GLY A 87 -10.86 8.13 22.40
C GLY A 87 -10.18 9.41 21.91
N HIS A 88 -8.87 9.47 22.06
CA HIS A 88 -8.09 10.61 21.57
C HIS A 88 -8.32 10.80 20.07
N ALA A 89 -8.34 12.04 19.62
CA ALA A 89 -8.32 12.36 18.20
C ALA A 89 -7.04 11.74 17.57
N GLY A 90 -7.14 11.24 16.35
CA GLY A 90 -5.96 10.81 15.61
C GLY A 90 -4.96 11.96 15.48
N ALA A 91 -3.69 11.65 15.30
CA ALA A 91 -2.65 12.67 15.11
C ALA A 91 -3.02 13.61 13.97
N ASP A 92 -2.97 14.93 14.25
CA ASP A 92 -3.14 15.94 13.20
C ASP A 92 -1.96 15.87 12.23
N ILE A 93 -2.23 15.44 11.01
CA ILE A 93 -1.24 15.37 9.94
C ILE A 93 -1.40 16.61 9.07
N SER A 94 -0.33 17.39 8.89
CA SER A 94 -0.33 18.58 8.05
C SER A 94 -0.12 18.24 6.58
N ALA A 95 0.67 17.20 6.29
CA ALA A 95 0.96 16.74 4.94
C ALA A 95 1.41 15.27 4.93
N VAL A 96 1.28 14.65 3.77
CA VAL A 96 1.90 13.35 3.47
C VAL A 96 2.84 13.56 2.30
N ASN A 97 4.11 13.26 2.50
CA ASN A 97 5.12 13.28 1.46
C ASN A 97 5.29 11.86 0.91
N VAL A 98 5.06 11.67 -0.39
CA VAL A 98 5.24 10.37 -1.04
C VAL A 98 6.56 10.39 -1.79
N ILE A 99 7.49 9.55 -1.36
CA ILE A 99 8.85 9.45 -1.89
C ILE A 99 8.94 8.20 -2.76
N PRO A 100 9.15 8.33 -4.07
CA PRO A 100 9.41 7.19 -4.94
C PRO A 100 10.83 6.66 -4.72
N ALA A 101 10.97 5.34 -4.69
CA ALA A 101 12.24 4.63 -4.70
C ALA A 101 12.29 3.75 -5.95
N VAL A 102 13.20 4.07 -6.85
CA VAL A 102 13.38 3.33 -8.10
C VAL A 102 14.69 2.54 -8.03
N ARG A 103 14.64 1.27 -8.40
CA ARG A 103 15.80 0.39 -8.57
C ARG A 103 15.70 -0.31 -9.91
N ARG A 104 16.80 -0.38 -10.63
CA ARG A 104 16.87 -1.06 -11.92
C ARG A 104 17.92 -2.15 -11.88
N TYR A 105 17.63 -3.22 -12.61
CA TYR A 105 18.50 -4.37 -12.75
C TYR A 105 18.67 -4.66 -14.24
N PHE A 106 19.90 -4.82 -14.66
CA PHE A 106 20.29 -4.91 -16.06
C PHE A 106 20.92 -6.25 -16.34
N TYR A 107 20.47 -6.92 -17.37
CA TYR A 107 21.10 -8.09 -17.96
C TYR A 107 21.22 -7.88 -19.46
N VAL A 108 22.35 -8.20 -20.03
CA VAL A 108 22.56 -8.19 -21.49
C VAL A 108 22.71 -9.63 -21.94
N ALA A 109 21.88 -10.03 -22.90
CA ALA A 109 21.90 -11.40 -23.42
C ALA A 109 23.30 -11.72 -24.00
N ASP A 110 23.97 -12.69 -23.45
CA ASP A 110 25.31 -13.17 -23.88
C ASP A 110 25.25 -14.09 -25.09
N SER A 111 24.08 -14.64 -25.37
CA SER A 111 23.78 -15.55 -26.48
C SER A 111 22.35 -15.36 -26.96
N ASP A 112 22.02 -15.92 -28.13
CA ASP A 112 20.66 -15.93 -28.65
C ASP A 112 19.77 -16.82 -27.78
N ILE A 113 18.65 -16.27 -27.29
CA ILE A 113 17.72 -16.93 -26.36
C ILE A 113 16.38 -17.18 -27.08
N PRO A 114 16.09 -18.40 -27.52
CA PRO A 114 14.80 -18.72 -28.10
C PRO A 114 13.73 -18.79 -27.02
N MET A 115 12.66 -17.97 -27.16
CA MET A 115 11.53 -17.87 -26.25
C MET A 115 10.37 -18.80 -26.64
N ASN A 116 10.68 -20.01 -27.08
CA ASN A 116 9.72 -21.09 -27.38
C ASN A 116 9.24 -21.84 -26.11
N ARG A 117 9.90 -21.61 -24.98
CA ARG A 117 9.58 -22.12 -23.64
C ARG A 117 9.88 -21.03 -22.60
N SER A 118 9.35 -21.18 -21.39
CA SER A 118 9.67 -20.28 -20.28
C SER A 118 11.17 -20.25 -20.00
N ARG A 119 11.69 -19.06 -19.73
CA ARG A 119 13.09 -18.85 -19.38
C ARG A 119 13.17 -18.16 -18.03
N THR A 120 14.00 -18.71 -17.15
CA THR A 120 14.25 -18.14 -15.83
C THR A 120 15.67 -17.57 -15.80
N PHE A 121 15.78 -16.34 -15.34
CA PHE A 121 17.01 -15.63 -15.10
C PHE A 121 17.13 -15.39 -13.59
N THR A 122 18.22 -15.81 -12.99
CA THR A 122 18.47 -15.59 -11.58
C THR A 122 18.94 -14.15 -11.33
N ALA A 123 18.64 -13.60 -10.15
CA ALA A 123 18.98 -12.21 -9.84
C ALA A 123 20.47 -11.92 -9.98
N ASP A 124 21.31 -12.90 -9.70
CA ASP A 124 22.76 -12.80 -9.78
C ASP A 124 23.34 -12.70 -11.20
N GLN A 125 22.52 -12.89 -12.22
CA GLN A 125 22.87 -12.61 -13.62
C GLN A 125 22.71 -11.12 -13.97
N PHE A 126 22.08 -10.34 -13.11
CA PHE A 126 21.84 -8.91 -13.29
C PHE A 126 22.84 -8.09 -12.50
N VAL A 127 23.05 -6.86 -12.98
CA VAL A 127 23.72 -5.80 -12.23
C VAL A 127 22.73 -4.70 -11.91
N ASP A 128 22.93 -4.00 -10.80
CA ASP A 128 22.08 -2.89 -10.39
C ASP A 128 22.54 -1.55 -11.02
N ASP A 129 21.92 -0.42 -10.60
CA ASP A 129 22.27 0.93 -11.06
C ASP A 129 23.73 1.35 -10.74
N ALA A 130 24.37 0.71 -9.74
CA ALA A 130 25.78 0.95 -9.39
C ALA A 130 26.74 0.08 -10.23
N GLY A 131 26.22 -0.90 -10.95
CA GLY A 131 27.00 -1.90 -11.67
C GLY A 131 27.38 -3.10 -10.79
N ASP A 132 26.86 -3.17 -9.56
CA ASP A 132 27.09 -4.27 -8.67
C ASP A 132 26.15 -5.45 -9.00
N ARG A 133 26.66 -6.67 -8.79
CA ARG A 133 25.88 -7.89 -9.02
C ARG A 133 24.68 -7.94 -8.07
N ALA A 134 23.49 -8.11 -8.62
CA ALA A 134 22.28 -8.19 -7.83
C ALA A 134 22.19 -9.55 -7.12
N LEU A 135 22.08 -9.55 -5.82
CA LEU A 135 21.84 -10.77 -5.04
C LEU A 135 20.36 -11.14 -5.00
N ARG A 136 19.50 -10.13 -5.03
CA ARG A 136 18.05 -10.25 -5.02
C ARG A 136 17.41 -9.05 -5.70
N PHE A 137 16.24 -9.25 -6.28
CA PHE A 137 15.38 -8.17 -6.74
C PHE A 137 14.61 -7.56 -5.56
N THR A 138 14.54 -6.24 -5.49
CA THR A 138 13.68 -5.54 -4.54
C THR A 138 12.26 -5.56 -5.10
N LEU A 139 11.36 -6.28 -4.45
CA LEU A 139 9.95 -6.34 -4.80
C LEU A 139 9.16 -5.55 -3.74
N ASN A 140 8.45 -4.51 -4.15
CA ASN A 140 7.78 -3.58 -3.23
C ASN A 140 6.36 -4.03 -2.84
N GLY A 141 5.93 -5.23 -3.25
CA GLY A 141 4.62 -5.78 -2.93
C GLY A 141 3.48 -4.83 -3.30
N GLN A 142 2.60 -4.53 -2.33
CA GLN A 142 1.46 -3.61 -2.54
C GLN A 142 1.89 -2.13 -2.61
N ASN A 143 3.10 -1.80 -2.17
CA ASN A 143 3.60 -0.43 -2.13
C ASN A 143 4.41 -0.05 -3.38
N GLY A 144 4.23 -0.78 -4.47
CA GLY A 144 4.96 -0.52 -5.70
C GLY A 144 4.60 -1.46 -6.83
N TYR A 145 5.38 -1.38 -7.89
CA TYR A 145 5.22 -2.23 -9.07
C TYR A 145 6.57 -2.50 -9.72
N CYS A 146 6.59 -3.48 -10.62
CA CYS A 146 7.77 -3.79 -11.42
C CYS A 146 7.41 -3.76 -12.90
N ASN A 147 8.31 -3.20 -13.70
CA ASN A 147 8.24 -3.18 -15.16
C ASN A 147 9.40 -3.99 -15.74
N LEU A 148 9.10 -4.81 -16.74
CA LEU A 148 10.10 -5.52 -17.51
C LEU A 148 10.24 -4.87 -18.88
N TYR A 149 11.46 -4.59 -19.29
CA TYR A 149 11.79 -4.11 -20.63
C TYR A 149 12.72 -5.09 -21.32
N ILE A 150 12.42 -5.42 -22.56
CA ILE A 150 13.30 -6.19 -23.44
C ILE A 150 13.56 -5.33 -24.66
N ASN A 151 14.83 -5.03 -24.94
CA ASN A 151 15.21 -4.12 -26.02
C ASN A 151 14.46 -2.77 -25.94
N ALA A 152 14.36 -2.18 -24.74
CA ALA A 152 13.65 -0.93 -24.44
C ALA A 152 12.11 -0.97 -24.66
N VAL A 153 11.53 -2.13 -24.98
CA VAL A 153 10.08 -2.31 -25.11
C VAL A 153 9.54 -2.90 -23.80
N MET A 154 8.58 -2.22 -23.20
CA MET A 154 7.91 -2.68 -21.98
C MET A 154 7.08 -3.94 -22.29
N GLN A 155 7.20 -4.94 -21.45
CA GLN A 155 6.48 -6.19 -21.56
C GLN A 155 5.21 -6.17 -20.72
N GLU A 156 4.15 -6.82 -21.21
CA GLU A 156 2.92 -6.98 -20.44
C GLU A 156 3.16 -7.83 -19.19
N GLY A 157 2.54 -7.44 -18.06
CA GLY A 157 2.71 -8.11 -16.78
C GLY A 157 2.35 -9.60 -16.76
N GLN A 158 1.52 -10.05 -17.73
CA GLN A 158 1.16 -11.45 -17.86
C GLN A 158 2.27 -12.31 -18.48
N LEU A 159 3.24 -11.69 -19.18
CA LEU A 159 4.32 -12.37 -19.88
C LEU A 159 5.49 -12.78 -18.97
N TYR A 160 5.50 -12.33 -17.73
CA TYR A 160 6.56 -12.69 -16.80
C TYR A 160 6.04 -12.87 -15.37
N SER A 161 6.86 -13.49 -14.56
CA SER A 161 6.67 -13.60 -13.12
C SER A 161 7.98 -13.29 -12.39
N LEU A 162 7.86 -12.73 -11.20
CA LEU A 162 8.99 -12.30 -10.39
C LEU A 162 8.98 -13.00 -9.04
N ALA A 163 10.14 -13.47 -8.65
CA ALA A 163 10.50 -13.84 -7.31
C ALA A 163 11.69 -12.98 -6.85
N PRO A 164 11.99 -12.88 -5.56
CA PRO A 164 13.12 -12.08 -5.10
C PRO A 164 14.47 -12.51 -5.68
N ASP A 165 14.61 -13.76 -6.08
CA ASP A 165 15.81 -14.38 -6.62
C ASP A 165 15.76 -14.66 -8.11
N ALA A 166 14.60 -14.50 -8.76
CA ALA A 166 14.43 -14.89 -10.17
C ALA A 166 13.36 -14.11 -10.93
N LEU A 167 13.64 -13.87 -12.21
CA LEU A 167 12.71 -13.41 -13.23
C LEU A 167 12.42 -14.59 -14.18
N THR A 168 11.16 -14.96 -14.32
CA THR A 168 10.75 -15.96 -15.30
C THR A 168 9.91 -15.32 -16.40
N ILE A 169 10.35 -15.41 -17.64
CA ILE A 169 9.64 -14.92 -18.84
C ILE A 169 8.94 -16.10 -19.51
N LYS A 170 7.65 -15.94 -19.79
CA LYS A 170 6.83 -16.96 -20.45
C LYS A 170 7.16 -17.04 -21.95
N PRO A 171 6.78 -18.13 -22.63
CA PRO A 171 7.02 -18.28 -24.06
C PRO A 171 6.34 -17.16 -24.86
N THR A 172 7.09 -16.51 -25.73
CA THR A 172 6.59 -15.48 -26.65
C THR A 172 6.72 -15.90 -28.12
N GLY A 173 7.43 -17.03 -28.37
CA GLY A 173 7.76 -17.46 -29.72
C GLY A 173 8.81 -16.61 -30.44
N GLN A 174 9.33 -15.56 -29.77
CA GLN A 174 10.34 -14.65 -30.31
C GLN A 174 11.75 -15.13 -30.00
N LEU A 175 12.74 -14.49 -30.62
CA LEU A 175 14.14 -14.68 -30.32
C LEU A 175 14.72 -13.43 -29.69
N ILE A 176 15.25 -13.53 -28.49
CA ILE A 176 16.06 -12.48 -27.88
C ILE A 176 17.48 -12.69 -28.37
N ARG A 177 17.99 -11.74 -29.15
CA ARG A 177 19.31 -11.82 -29.74
C ARG A 177 20.41 -11.48 -28.75
N THR A 178 21.57 -12.00 -28.96
CA THR A 178 22.82 -11.59 -28.30
C THR A 178 22.94 -10.07 -28.28
N GLY A 179 23.34 -9.51 -27.14
CA GLY A 179 23.47 -8.06 -26.94
C GLY A 179 22.15 -7.34 -26.58
N THR A 180 21.01 -8.05 -26.60
CA THR A 180 19.73 -7.43 -26.22
C THR A 180 19.70 -7.15 -24.72
N PRO A 181 19.43 -5.90 -24.29
CA PRO A 181 19.25 -5.58 -22.88
C PRO A 181 17.89 -6.05 -22.37
N ILE A 182 17.90 -6.69 -21.21
CA ILE A 182 16.73 -7.02 -20.39
C ILE A 182 16.84 -6.20 -19.12
N ILE A 183 15.86 -5.33 -18.86
CA ILE A 183 15.88 -4.39 -17.73
C ILE A 183 14.65 -4.65 -16.88
N LEU A 184 14.87 -4.95 -15.61
CA LEU A 184 13.82 -5.01 -14.60
C LEU A 184 13.87 -3.73 -13.78
N GLU A 185 12.80 -2.94 -13.83
CA GLU A 185 12.62 -1.74 -13.02
C GLU A 185 11.63 -2.04 -11.88
N SER A 186 12.05 -1.78 -10.66
CA SER A 186 11.23 -1.85 -9.46
C SER A 186 10.98 -0.45 -8.92
N VAL A 187 9.72 -0.07 -8.82
CA VAL A 187 9.30 1.23 -8.30
C VAL A 187 8.52 1.01 -7.00
N GLY A 188 9.01 1.57 -5.92
CA GLY A 188 8.36 1.57 -4.62
C GLY A 188 7.97 2.97 -4.20
N PHE A 189 7.06 3.06 -3.22
CA PHE A 189 6.64 4.32 -2.63
C PHE A 189 6.69 4.22 -1.12
N THR A 190 7.29 5.23 -0.49
CA THR A 190 7.28 5.41 0.96
C THR A 190 6.49 6.66 1.29
N ALA A 191 5.57 6.58 2.25
CA ALA A 191 4.82 7.73 2.71
C ALA A 191 5.41 8.21 4.05
N GLU A 192 5.79 9.48 4.11
CA GLU A 192 6.19 10.16 5.32
C GLU A 192 5.08 11.10 5.77
N MET A 193 4.61 10.91 6.99
CA MET A 193 3.60 11.78 7.60
C MET A 193 4.30 12.96 8.28
N ILE A 194 3.91 14.17 7.93
CA ILE A 194 4.40 15.40 8.56
C ILE A 194 3.37 15.81 9.60
N PRO A 195 3.71 15.74 10.91
CA PRO A 195 2.79 16.17 11.95
C PRO A 195 2.55 17.69 11.87
N LYS A 196 1.37 18.13 12.26
CA LYS A 196 1.10 19.54 12.45
C LYS A 196 1.80 19.97 13.76
N LEU A 197 2.65 20.99 13.66
CA LEU A 197 3.30 21.63 14.81
C LEU A 197 2.30 22.46 15.62
#